data_85026158c6179ff0d25aa8ddaa814a81
#
_entry.id   85026158c6179ff0d25aa8ddaa814a81
#
_cell.length_a   1.000
_cell.length_b   1.000
_cell.length_c   1.000
_cell.angle_alpha   90.00
_cell.angle_beta   90.00
_cell.angle_gamma   90.00
#
_symmetry.space_group_name_H-M   'P 1'
#
loop_
_entity.id
_entity.type
_entity.pdbx_description
1 polymer ?
#
loop_
_entity_poly.entity_id
_entity_poly.type
_entity_poly.pdbx_seq_one_letter_code
_entity_poly.pdbx_strand_id
1 'polypeptide(L)'
;MKKIITSLLCGLISTAAFAQWSPTSMQGKKIREASNVTSYYSLDLNAMRSTLSKAQETGKNSVAVEVNLPTMDGKMQKFAVYSLPVVVKSLADRYQLGSYVGVGIDDPTAYVRFSVAPNDFQSMMLRDGKYEFIEPQNTDKSVYGVHPKTNKTEADKAFICATSEAPLSKKEIDKLYMSGKSFTNNPMDFNKSSDKKYRTMRLAMSVNGEYTIYFGGVPQALAAINATITRCNFVFEMDFGLHLDLQDFPQLIYTNPATDPYSTLGAWNLELQNTLTNTIGNAAYDIGHMFGASGGGGNAGCIGCVCVNPTGPNNKAKGSGITSP
;
A
#
# COMPACT_ATOMS: atom_id res chain seq x y z
N MET A 1 -11.89 -18.73 -73.51
CA MET A 1 -12.43 -18.23 -72.22
C MET A 1 -11.36 -18.47 -71.15
N LYS A 2 -10.62 -17.39 -70.79
CA LYS A 2 -9.58 -17.44 -69.75
C LYS A 2 -10.21 -17.08 -68.43
N LYS A 3 -10.23 -17.99 -67.46
CA LYS A 3 -10.68 -17.73 -66.07
C LYS A 3 -9.53 -17.07 -65.31
N ILE A 4 -9.72 -15.83 -64.92
CA ILE A 4 -8.84 -15.11 -64.01
C ILE A 4 -9.25 -15.51 -62.58
N ILE A 5 -8.38 -16.23 -61.86
CA ILE A 5 -8.53 -16.54 -60.45
C ILE A 5 -7.86 -15.39 -59.67
N THR A 6 -8.68 -14.51 -59.07
CA THR A 6 -8.21 -13.46 -58.19
C THR A 6 -8.08 -14.07 -56.82
N SER A 7 -6.84 -14.37 -56.38
CA SER A 7 -6.54 -14.78 -55.01
C SER A 7 -6.61 -13.55 -54.10
N LEU A 8 -7.64 -13.50 -53.25
CA LEU A 8 -7.79 -12.51 -52.21
C LEU A 8 -6.84 -12.89 -51.05
N LEU A 9 -5.69 -12.23 -50.98
CA LEU A 9 -4.75 -12.37 -49.86
C LEU A 9 -5.30 -11.56 -48.67
N CYS A 10 -6.07 -12.22 -47.79
CA CYS A 10 -6.44 -11.65 -46.50
C CYS A 10 -5.19 -11.57 -45.63
N GLY A 11 -4.56 -10.40 -45.60
CA GLY A 11 -3.52 -10.09 -44.64
C GLY A 11 -4.10 -10.10 -43.22
N LEU A 12 -3.84 -11.14 -42.47
CA LEU A 12 -3.99 -11.16 -41.01
C LEU A 12 -3.01 -10.13 -40.44
N ILE A 13 -3.51 -8.90 -40.18
CA ILE A 13 -2.81 -7.97 -39.32
C ILE A 13 -2.97 -8.54 -37.89
N SER A 14 -2.04 -9.39 -37.49
CA SER A 14 -1.84 -9.72 -36.09
C SER A 14 -1.39 -8.44 -35.41
N THR A 15 -2.32 -7.74 -34.72
CA THR A 15 -1.95 -6.77 -33.72
C THR A 15 -1.19 -7.54 -32.67
N ALA A 16 0.15 -7.45 -32.71
CA ALA A 16 0.98 -7.90 -31.61
C ALA A 16 0.56 -7.05 -30.40
N ALA A 17 -0.30 -7.58 -29.57
CA ALA A 17 -0.51 -7.07 -28.24
C ALA A 17 0.86 -7.23 -27.57
N PHE A 18 1.63 -6.14 -27.45
CA PHE A 18 2.88 -6.15 -26.69
C PHE A 18 2.52 -6.55 -25.28
N ALA A 19 2.93 -7.76 -24.90
CA ALA A 19 2.73 -8.24 -23.55
C ALA A 19 3.53 -7.32 -22.62
N GLN A 20 2.84 -6.61 -21.71
CA GLN A 20 3.49 -5.74 -20.72
C GLN A 20 4.47 -6.52 -19.83
N TRP A 21 4.21 -7.80 -19.63
CA TRP A 21 5.03 -8.72 -18.85
C TRP A 21 5.72 -9.74 -19.76
N SER A 22 7.02 -9.94 -19.56
CA SER A 22 7.80 -10.95 -20.25
C SER A 22 8.53 -11.84 -19.25
N PRO A 23 8.45 -13.19 -19.38
CA PRO A 23 9.20 -14.09 -18.51
C PRO A 23 10.70 -13.79 -18.59
N THR A 24 11.39 -13.84 -17.45
CA THR A 24 12.83 -13.61 -17.35
C THR A 24 13.44 -14.49 -16.25
N SER A 25 14.73 -14.33 -16.00
CA SER A 25 15.44 -14.91 -14.87
C SER A 25 15.94 -13.81 -13.94
N MET A 26 16.27 -14.17 -12.70
CA MET A 26 16.86 -13.23 -11.76
C MET A 26 18.20 -12.69 -12.29
N GLN A 27 18.34 -11.38 -12.34
CA GLN A 27 19.51 -10.64 -12.79
C GLN A 27 19.78 -9.47 -11.83
N GLY A 28 21.03 -9.03 -11.77
CA GLY A 28 21.44 -7.91 -10.93
C GLY A 28 21.49 -8.26 -9.42
N LYS A 29 21.68 -7.23 -8.60
CA LYS A 29 21.77 -7.38 -7.14
C LYS A 29 20.37 -7.56 -6.54
N LYS A 30 20.17 -8.65 -5.80
CA LYS A 30 18.89 -8.93 -5.11
C LYS A 30 18.61 -7.90 -4.02
N ILE A 31 17.34 -7.54 -3.86
CA ILE A 31 16.86 -6.73 -2.73
C ILE A 31 16.79 -7.59 -1.45
N ARG A 32 16.36 -8.87 -1.59
CA ARG A 32 16.26 -9.84 -0.48
C ARG A 32 16.88 -11.17 -0.90
N GLU A 33 17.65 -11.79 0.00
CA GLU A 33 18.28 -13.09 -0.28
C GLU A 33 17.29 -14.26 -0.17
N ALA A 34 16.32 -14.18 0.73
CA ALA A 34 15.32 -15.23 0.94
C ALA A 34 13.95 -14.77 0.42
N SER A 35 13.60 -15.22 -0.78
CA SER A 35 12.24 -15.06 -1.30
C SER A 35 11.74 -16.37 -1.91
N ASN A 36 10.50 -16.76 -1.56
CA ASN A 36 9.80 -17.90 -2.15
C ASN A 36 9.23 -17.53 -3.54
N VAL A 37 10.05 -16.89 -4.40
CA VAL A 37 9.64 -16.47 -5.74
C VAL A 37 9.45 -17.71 -6.60
N THR A 38 8.27 -17.83 -7.19
CA THR A 38 7.92 -18.95 -8.08
C THR A 38 8.28 -18.68 -9.54
N SER A 39 8.23 -17.40 -9.95
CA SER A 39 8.53 -16.99 -11.33
C SER A 39 8.99 -15.54 -11.38
N TYR A 40 9.81 -15.23 -12.39
CA TYR A 40 10.37 -13.90 -12.61
C TYR A 40 9.90 -13.32 -13.95
N TYR A 41 9.64 -12.02 -13.94
CA TYR A 41 9.18 -11.26 -15.10
C TYR A 41 9.90 -9.92 -15.20
N SER A 42 10.08 -9.45 -16.43
CA SER A 42 10.33 -8.04 -16.73
C SER A 42 8.99 -7.36 -17.05
N LEU A 43 8.87 -6.09 -16.72
CA LEU A 43 7.69 -5.27 -16.97
C LEU A 43 8.04 -4.10 -17.88
N ASP A 44 7.33 -3.93 -18.98
CA ASP A 44 7.27 -2.64 -19.67
C ASP A 44 6.38 -1.68 -18.85
N LEU A 45 7.03 -1.00 -17.91
CA LEU A 45 6.37 -0.09 -16.98
C LEU A 45 5.74 1.12 -17.71
N ASN A 46 6.33 1.56 -18.83
CA ASN A 46 5.79 2.67 -19.63
C ASN A 46 4.49 2.25 -20.33
N ALA A 47 4.46 1.08 -20.94
CA ALA A 47 3.25 0.52 -21.54
C ALA A 47 2.16 0.29 -20.48
N MET A 48 2.51 -0.21 -19.30
CA MET A 48 1.59 -0.36 -18.16
C MET A 48 1.00 0.99 -17.76
N ARG A 49 1.83 2.00 -17.53
CA ARG A 49 1.40 3.35 -17.17
C ARG A 49 0.51 3.99 -18.24
N SER A 50 0.84 3.79 -19.52
CA SER A 50 0.02 4.28 -20.64
C SER A 50 -1.37 3.62 -20.66
N THR A 51 -1.48 2.34 -20.34
CA THR A 51 -2.76 1.65 -20.19
C THR A 51 -3.54 2.22 -19.01
N LEU A 52 -2.89 2.34 -17.87
CA LEU A 52 -3.50 2.79 -16.61
C LEU A 52 -3.91 4.26 -16.60
N SER A 53 -3.30 5.11 -17.44
CA SER A 53 -3.70 6.51 -17.58
C SER A 53 -5.14 6.70 -18.10
N LYS A 54 -5.73 5.64 -18.67
CA LYS A 54 -7.12 5.60 -19.15
C LYS A 54 -8.10 5.04 -18.11
N ALA A 55 -7.60 4.50 -17.01
CA ALA A 55 -8.43 3.94 -15.94
C ALA A 55 -9.17 5.07 -15.22
N GLN A 56 -10.50 4.97 -15.21
CA GLN A 56 -11.33 5.91 -14.46
C GLN A 56 -11.35 5.55 -12.97
N GLU A 57 -11.56 6.52 -12.11
CA GLU A 57 -11.80 6.26 -10.69
C GLU A 57 -13.06 5.40 -10.50
N THR A 58 -13.06 4.60 -9.45
CA THR A 58 -14.20 3.74 -9.11
C THR A 58 -15.48 4.54 -8.95
N GLY A 59 -16.56 4.08 -9.59
CA GLY A 59 -17.85 4.77 -9.54
C GLY A 59 -18.93 4.04 -10.34
N LYS A 60 -20.17 4.51 -10.22
CA LYS A 60 -21.35 3.82 -10.77
C LYS A 60 -21.29 3.55 -12.29
N ASN A 61 -20.66 4.43 -13.06
CA ASN A 61 -20.58 4.35 -14.52
C ASN A 61 -19.13 4.35 -15.02
N SER A 62 -18.17 4.05 -14.14
CA SER A 62 -16.76 4.07 -14.51
C SER A 62 -16.42 2.94 -15.46
N VAL A 63 -15.53 3.23 -16.41
CA VAL A 63 -15.03 2.26 -17.40
C VAL A 63 -13.67 1.74 -16.93
N ALA A 64 -13.56 0.42 -16.83
CA ALA A 64 -12.33 -0.26 -16.51
C ALA A 64 -11.38 -0.29 -17.71
N VAL A 65 -10.08 -0.42 -17.42
CA VAL A 65 -9.08 -0.87 -18.39
C VAL A 65 -8.73 -2.33 -18.12
N GLU A 66 -8.42 -3.08 -19.18
CA GLU A 66 -7.94 -4.46 -19.03
C GLU A 66 -6.44 -4.46 -18.76
N VAL A 67 -6.01 -5.17 -17.70
CA VAL A 67 -4.62 -5.38 -17.33
C VAL A 67 -4.38 -6.88 -17.12
N ASN A 68 -3.27 -7.39 -17.63
CA ASN A 68 -2.83 -8.75 -17.39
C ASN A 68 -1.73 -8.76 -16.33
N LEU A 69 -1.87 -9.60 -15.31
CA LEU A 69 -0.89 -9.77 -14.24
C LEU A 69 -0.45 -11.24 -14.14
N PRO A 70 0.86 -11.50 -13.95
CA PRO A 70 1.34 -12.85 -13.73
C PRO A 70 0.92 -13.36 -12.35
N THR A 71 0.67 -14.65 -12.26
CA THR A 71 0.21 -15.36 -11.07
C THR A 71 1.20 -16.45 -10.65
N MET A 72 1.05 -16.97 -9.42
CA MET A 72 1.95 -18.00 -8.88
C MET A 72 1.95 -19.31 -9.67
N ASP A 73 0.88 -19.63 -10.40
CA ASP A 73 0.81 -20.81 -11.28
C ASP A 73 1.42 -20.57 -12.68
N GLY A 74 2.10 -19.44 -12.89
CA GLY A 74 2.80 -19.10 -14.12
C GLY A 74 1.90 -18.64 -15.26
N LYS A 75 0.61 -18.40 -14.99
CA LYS A 75 -0.35 -17.89 -15.97
C LYS A 75 -0.50 -16.38 -15.89
N MET A 76 -1.10 -15.81 -16.91
CA MET A 76 -1.55 -14.42 -16.90
C MET A 76 -3.04 -14.37 -16.55
N GLN A 77 -3.38 -13.62 -15.48
CA GLN A 77 -4.76 -13.35 -15.07
C GLN A 77 -5.18 -11.98 -15.61
N LYS A 78 -6.36 -11.92 -16.24
CA LYS A 78 -6.96 -10.68 -16.72
C LYS A 78 -7.77 -10.01 -15.63
N PHE A 79 -7.60 -8.70 -15.48
CA PHE A 79 -8.32 -7.87 -14.53
C PHE A 79 -8.99 -6.70 -15.22
N ALA A 80 -10.24 -6.42 -14.82
CA ALA A 80 -10.91 -5.14 -15.06
C ALA A 80 -10.46 -4.16 -13.97
N VAL A 81 -9.68 -3.15 -14.35
CA VAL A 81 -8.94 -2.28 -13.44
C VAL A 81 -9.48 -0.86 -13.46
N TYR A 82 -9.64 -0.29 -12.27
CA TYR A 82 -10.02 1.09 -12.02
C TYR A 82 -8.95 1.82 -11.21
N SER A 83 -8.89 3.13 -11.35
CA SER A 83 -8.11 3.97 -10.44
C SER A 83 -8.82 4.03 -9.07
N LEU A 84 -8.06 3.84 -8.02
CA LEU A 84 -8.52 4.05 -6.64
C LEU A 84 -7.35 4.62 -5.83
N PRO A 85 -7.13 5.95 -5.92
CA PRO A 85 -6.01 6.61 -5.29
C PRO A 85 -5.99 6.40 -3.77
N VAL A 86 -4.79 6.33 -3.21
CA VAL A 86 -4.54 6.28 -1.77
C VAL A 86 -3.75 7.50 -1.29
N VAL A 87 -3.51 8.44 -2.20
CA VAL A 87 -2.84 9.71 -1.94
C VAL A 87 -3.63 10.85 -2.58
N VAL A 88 -3.64 12.01 -1.96
CA VAL A 88 -4.31 13.20 -2.52
C VAL A 88 -3.73 13.59 -3.87
N LYS A 89 -4.56 14.17 -4.73
CA LYS A 89 -4.22 14.47 -6.14
C LYS A 89 -2.95 15.31 -6.31
N SER A 90 -2.70 16.29 -5.44
CA SER A 90 -1.49 17.13 -5.50
C SER A 90 -0.21 16.32 -5.37
N LEU A 91 -0.20 15.34 -4.47
CA LEU A 91 0.92 14.44 -4.24
C LEU A 91 1.05 13.42 -5.37
N ALA A 92 -0.07 12.84 -5.81
CA ALA A 92 -0.12 11.90 -6.92
C ALA A 92 0.44 12.52 -8.21
N ASP A 93 0.01 13.72 -8.58
CA ASP A 93 0.45 14.40 -9.79
C ASP A 93 1.94 14.76 -9.74
N ARG A 94 2.42 15.29 -8.59
CA ARG A 94 3.81 15.74 -8.41
C ARG A 94 4.81 14.60 -8.55
N TYR A 95 4.50 13.42 -8.02
CA TYR A 95 5.39 12.27 -8.00
C TYR A 95 4.93 11.13 -8.92
N GLN A 96 3.87 11.35 -9.70
CA GLN A 96 3.29 10.39 -10.63
C GLN A 96 2.94 9.04 -9.95
N LEU A 97 2.35 9.11 -8.77
CA LEU A 97 1.93 7.97 -7.99
C LEU A 97 0.52 7.52 -8.40
N GLY A 98 0.36 6.23 -8.67
CA GLY A 98 -0.93 5.64 -8.95
C GLY A 98 -1.24 4.49 -7.99
N SER A 99 -2.51 4.31 -7.67
CA SER A 99 -3.03 3.15 -6.97
C SER A 99 -4.30 2.69 -7.65
N TYR A 100 -4.44 1.39 -7.81
CA TYR A 100 -5.45 0.76 -8.65
C TYR A 100 -6.08 -0.43 -7.95
N VAL A 101 -7.32 -0.70 -8.32
CA VAL A 101 -8.09 -1.87 -7.90
C VAL A 101 -8.56 -2.63 -9.12
N GLY A 102 -8.56 -3.95 -9.06
CA GLY A 102 -9.02 -4.78 -10.16
C GLY A 102 -9.77 -6.02 -9.69
N VAL A 103 -10.76 -6.42 -10.47
CA VAL A 103 -11.50 -7.68 -10.32
C VAL A 103 -11.17 -8.56 -11.51
N GLY A 104 -10.94 -9.84 -11.28
CA GLY A 104 -10.64 -10.79 -12.34
C GLY A 104 -11.78 -10.89 -13.36
N ILE A 105 -11.44 -10.87 -14.66
CA ILE A 105 -12.44 -10.96 -15.74
C ILE A 105 -12.91 -12.41 -15.89
N ASP A 106 -11.96 -13.34 -15.95
CA ASP A 106 -12.24 -14.77 -16.12
C ASP A 106 -12.57 -15.45 -14.77
N ASP A 107 -12.10 -14.88 -13.66
CA ASP A 107 -12.37 -15.31 -12.29
C ASP A 107 -12.80 -14.12 -11.43
N PRO A 108 -14.11 -13.86 -11.30
CA PRO A 108 -14.62 -12.73 -10.51
C PRO A 108 -14.33 -12.81 -9.00
N THR A 109 -13.81 -13.94 -8.50
CA THR A 109 -13.37 -14.07 -7.10
C THR A 109 -11.95 -13.57 -6.87
N ALA A 110 -11.19 -13.41 -7.96
CA ALA A 110 -9.87 -12.82 -7.90
C ALA A 110 -9.96 -11.29 -7.74
N TYR A 111 -9.20 -10.75 -6.81
CA TYR A 111 -9.17 -9.33 -6.50
C TYR A 111 -7.72 -8.84 -6.37
N VAL A 112 -7.42 -7.67 -6.89
CA VAL A 112 -6.07 -7.12 -6.84
C VAL A 112 -6.07 -5.64 -6.44
N ARG A 113 -5.09 -5.27 -5.64
CA ARG A 113 -4.65 -3.89 -5.41
C ARG A 113 -3.20 -3.75 -5.82
N PHE A 114 -2.87 -2.72 -6.57
CA PHE A 114 -1.49 -2.47 -6.94
C PHE A 114 -1.19 -0.98 -7.06
N SER A 115 0.07 -0.66 -6.88
CA SER A 115 0.61 0.70 -7.00
C SER A 115 1.59 0.79 -8.16
N VAL A 116 1.64 1.96 -8.77
CA VAL A 116 2.58 2.29 -9.83
C VAL A 116 3.22 3.64 -9.55
N ALA A 117 4.53 3.72 -9.72
CA ALA A 117 5.32 4.94 -9.67
C ALA A 117 6.23 5.00 -10.92
N PRO A 118 6.99 6.07 -11.16
CA PRO A 118 7.85 6.18 -12.35
C PRO A 118 8.80 5.01 -12.58
N ASN A 119 9.27 4.38 -11.50
CA ASN A 119 10.22 3.26 -11.55
C ASN A 119 9.84 2.11 -10.61
N ASP A 120 8.56 1.98 -10.26
CA ASP A 120 8.10 0.94 -9.34
C ASP A 120 6.72 0.43 -9.69
N PHE A 121 6.52 -0.87 -9.49
CA PHE A 121 5.24 -1.56 -9.53
C PHE A 121 5.20 -2.54 -8.37
N GLN A 122 4.11 -2.56 -7.61
CA GLN A 122 3.92 -3.53 -6.55
C GLN A 122 2.45 -3.91 -6.45
N SER A 123 2.16 -5.20 -6.34
CA SER A 123 0.79 -5.70 -6.20
C SER A 123 0.60 -6.62 -5.01
N MET A 124 -0.65 -6.70 -4.58
CA MET A 124 -1.20 -7.70 -3.67
C MET A 124 -2.50 -8.20 -4.29
N MET A 125 -2.56 -9.49 -4.54
CA MET A 125 -3.68 -10.18 -5.18
C MET A 125 -4.25 -11.21 -4.22
N LEU A 126 -5.56 -11.30 -4.14
CA LEU A 126 -6.29 -12.41 -3.49
C LEU A 126 -6.86 -13.29 -4.59
N ARG A 127 -6.46 -14.55 -4.63
CA ARG A 127 -6.94 -15.56 -5.59
C ARG A 127 -7.04 -16.90 -4.89
N ASP A 128 -8.15 -17.62 -5.07
CA ASP A 128 -8.40 -18.91 -4.40
C ASP A 128 -8.20 -18.86 -2.88
N GLY A 129 -8.56 -17.73 -2.23
CA GLY A 129 -8.38 -17.51 -0.80
C GLY A 129 -6.93 -17.32 -0.34
N LYS A 130 -5.97 -17.16 -1.27
CA LYS A 130 -4.54 -16.98 -0.97
C LYS A 130 -4.05 -15.65 -1.48
N TYR A 131 -3.12 -15.05 -0.73
CA TYR A 131 -2.44 -13.83 -1.16
C TYR A 131 -1.22 -14.15 -2.03
N GLU A 132 -1.16 -13.49 -3.18
CA GLU A 132 -0.04 -13.49 -4.12
C GLU A 132 0.50 -12.07 -4.26
N PHE A 133 1.81 -11.93 -4.42
CA PHE A 133 2.48 -10.65 -4.53
C PHE A 133 3.33 -10.59 -5.79
N ILE A 134 3.38 -9.41 -6.40
CA ILE A 134 4.36 -9.07 -7.44
C ILE A 134 5.17 -7.90 -6.92
N GLU A 135 6.48 -8.09 -6.78
CA GLU A 135 7.40 -7.09 -6.24
C GLU A 135 8.71 -7.06 -7.01
N PRO A 136 9.42 -5.92 -7.05
CA PRO A 136 10.80 -5.87 -7.52
C PRO A 136 11.69 -6.81 -6.72
N GLN A 137 12.58 -7.55 -7.42
CA GLN A 137 13.49 -8.50 -6.81
C GLN A 137 14.95 -8.03 -6.84
N ASN A 138 15.27 -7.07 -7.70
CA ASN A 138 16.61 -6.48 -7.82
C ASN A 138 16.59 -4.97 -7.59
N THR A 139 17.75 -4.41 -7.26
CA THR A 139 17.89 -3.01 -6.83
C THR A 139 17.56 -1.99 -7.91
N ASP A 140 17.70 -2.34 -9.19
CA ASP A 140 17.31 -1.51 -10.35
C ASP A 140 15.84 -1.67 -10.75
N LYS A 141 15.09 -2.55 -10.06
CA LYS A 141 13.66 -2.81 -10.27
C LYS A 141 13.30 -3.24 -11.70
N SER A 142 14.23 -3.87 -12.40
CA SER A 142 14.03 -4.40 -13.75
C SER A 142 13.44 -5.81 -13.76
N VAL A 143 13.58 -6.56 -12.65
CA VAL A 143 13.08 -7.92 -12.45
C VAL A 143 12.05 -7.94 -11.33
N TYR A 144 10.88 -8.46 -11.64
CA TYR A 144 9.77 -8.64 -10.70
C TYR A 144 9.58 -10.13 -10.41
N GLY A 145 9.30 -10.45 -9.16
CA GLY A 145 9.01 -11.81 -8.72
C GLY A 145 7.56 -11.99 -8.31
N VAL A 146 6.98 -13.11 -8.67
CA VAL A 146 5.67 -13.55 -8.18
C VAL A 146 5.90 -14.50 -7.02
N HIS A 147 5.31 -14.23 -5.86
CA HIS A 147 5.55 -15.01 -4.65
C HIS A 147 4.35 -14.99 -3.69
N PRO A 148 4.20 -16.01 -2.81
CA PRO A 148 3.21 -16.01 -1.75
C PRO A 148 3.62 -15.02 -0.65
N LYS A 149 2.81 -14.91 0.40
CA LYS A 149 3.21 -14.19 1.60
C LYS A 149 4.59 -14.70 2.08
N THR A 150 5.55 -13.78 2.15
CA THR A 150 6.90 -14.13 2.61
C THR A 150 6.87 -14.41 4.10
N ASN A 151 7.30 -15.60 4.50
CA ASN A 151 7.56 -15.90 5.90
C ASN A 151 8.95 -15.34 6.24
N LYS A 152 9.06 -14.63 7.37
CA LYS A 152 10.36 -14.20 7.88
C LYS A 152 11.19 -15.45 8.18
N THR A 153 12.47 -15.44 7.77
CA THR A 153 13.45 -16.45 8.16
C THR A 153 14.03 -16.10 9.53
N GLU A 154 14.64 -17.05 10.20
CA GLU A 154 15.34 -16.79 11.50
C GLU A 154 16.46 -15.74 11.38
N ALA A 155 16.98 -15.52 10.16
CA ALA A 155 17.99 -14.49 9.89
C ALA A 155 17.41 -13.07 9.80
N ASP A 156 16.10 -12.93 9.61
CA ASP A 156 15.44 -11.61 9.61
C ASP A 156 15.32 -11.14 11.06
N LYS A 157 15.75 -9.92 11.33
CA LYS A 157 15.55 -9.29 12.64
C LYS A 157 14.06 -9.40 13.01
N ALA A 158 13.77 -10.00 14.16
CA ALA A 158 12.41 -10.17 14.62
C ALA A 158 11.73 -8.79 14.71
N PHE A 159 10.59 -8.63 14.03
CA PHE A 159 9.74 -7.48 14.24
C PHE A 159 9.14 -7.58 15.64
N ILE A 160 9.46 -6.63 16.50
CA ILE A 160 8.95 -6.58 17.87
C ILE A 160 7.81 -5.55 17.91
N CYS A 161 6.59 -6.01 18.18
CA CYS A 161 5.49 -5.14 18.50
C CYS A 161 5.64 -4.65 19.95
N ALA A 162 6.00 -3.39 20.11
CA ALA A 162 6.13 -2.76 21.42
C ALA A 162 4.80 -2.13 21.93
N THR A 163 3.69 -2.37 21.24
CA THR A 163 2.36 -1.93 21.70
C THR A 163 1.99 -2.75 22.91
N SER A 164 1.90 -2.11 24.08
CA SER A 164 1.42 -2.76 25.30
C SER A 164 -0.11 -2.86 25.22
N GLU A 165 -0.63 -4.07 25.18
CA GLU A 165 -2.03 -4.34 25.47
C GLU A 165 -2.22 -4.24 27.00
N ALA A 166 -2.29 -3.02 27.54
CA ALA A 166 -2.84 -2.86 28.85
C ALA A 166 -4.35 -3.17 28.74
N PRO A 167 -4.86 -4.21 29.43
CA PRO A 167 -6.29 -4.45 29.43
C PRO A 167 -6.98 -3.18 29.89
N LEU A 168 -7.93 -2.68 29.08
CA LEU A 168 -8.74 -1.54 29.47
C LEU A 168 -9.34 -1.81 30.85
N SER A 169 -9.17 -0.87 31.76
CA SER A 169 -9.83 -0.97 33.07
C SER A 169 -11.35 -1.01 32.89
N LYS A 170 -12.06 -1.63 33.81
CA LYS A 170 -13.52 -1.67 33.78
C LYS A 170 -14.12 -0.27 33.59
N LYS A 171 -13.54 0.77 34.19
CA LYS A 171 -13.96 2.16 34.07
C LYS A 171 -13.78 2.72 32.64
N GLU A 172 -12.73 2.31 31.94
CA GLU A 172 -12.49 2.71 30.54
C GLU A 172 -13.45 1.97 29.60
N ILE A 173 -13.70 0.67 29.86
CA ILE A 173 -14.70 -0.13 29.15
C ILE A 173 -16.09 0.49 29.32
N ASP A 174 -16.51 0.81 30.56
CA ASP A 174 -17.79 1.44 30.85
C ASP A 174 -17.91 2.81 30.17
N LYS A 175 -16.83 3.60 30.11
CA LYS A 175 -16.80 4.89 29.40
C LYS A 175 -16.95 4.71 27.88
N LEU A 176 -16.37 3.67 27.31
CA LEU A 176 -16.53 3.31 25.88
C LEU A 176 -17.97 2.88 25.59
N TYR A 177 -18.58 2.08 26.47
CA TYR A 177 -19.99 1.70 26.37
C TYR A 177 -20.91 2.93 26.40
N MET A 178 -20.70 3.83 27.34
CA MET A 178 -21.48 5.07 27.48
C MET A 178 -21.33 6.01 26.26
N SER A 179 -20.19 5.98 25.58
CA SER A 179 -19.96 6.75 24.34
C SER A 179 -20.48 6.08 23.07
N GLY A 180 -21.12 4.92 23.17
CA GLY A 180 -21.61 4.14 22.04
C GLY A 180 -20.49 3.48 21.21
N LYS A 181 -19.27 3.45 21.73
CA LYS A 181 -18.10 2.81 21.13
C LYS A 181 -17.83 1.50 21.86
N SER A 182 -18.63 0.48 21.62
CA SER A 182 -18.42 -0.84 22.24
C SER A 182 -17.33 -1.61 21.50
N PHE A 183 -16.20 -1.85 22.15
CA PHE A 183 -15.30 -2.92 21.82
C PHE A 183 -15.62 -4.10 22.74
N THR A 184 -16.27 -5.12 22.22
CA THR A 184 -16.43 -6.38 22.93
C THR A 184 -15.73 -7.48 22.15
N ASN A 185 -15.06 -8.40 22.86
CA ASN A 185 -14.48 -9.60 22.28
C ASN A 185 -15.55 -10.66 21.93
N ASN A 186 -16.82 -10.30 22.01
CA ASN A 186 -17.90 -11.21 21.64
C ASN A 186 -18.24 -11.03 20.16
N PRO A 187 -18.03 -12.06 19.30
CA PRO A 187 -18.33 -11.99 17.88
C PRO A 187 -19.78 -11.57 17.54
N MET A 188 -20.73 -11.83 18.45
CA MET A 188 -22.14 -11.41 18.28
C MET A 188 -22.32 -9.88 18.36
N ASP A 189 -21.42 -9.17 19.02
CA ASP A 189 -21.50 -7.73 19.19
C ASP A 189 -20.93 -6.97 18.00
N PHE A 190 -20.02 -7.57 17.23
CA PHE A 190 -19.51 -7.00 15.98
C PHE A 190 -20.62 -6.80 14.94
N ASN A 191 -21.60 -7.69 14.89
CA ASN A 191 -22.76 -7.55 14.01
C ASN A 191 -23.67 -6.36 14.36
N LYS A 192 -23.57 -5.85 15.59
CA LYS A 192 -24.39 -4.71 16.07
C LYS A 192 -23.67 -3.37 15.97
N SER A 193 -22.33 -3.37 15.87
CA SER A 193 -21.52 -2.14 15.84
C SER A 193 -21.28 -1.58 14.45
N SER A 194 -21.52 -2.37 13.40
CA SER A 194 -21.35 -1.90 12.02
C SER A 194 -22.53 -1.01 11.62
N ASP A 195 -22.26 0.26 11.36
CA ASP A 195 -23.24 1.19 10.76
C ASP A 195 -23.29 1.11 9.22
N LYS A 196 -22.58 0.13 8.63
CA LYS A 196 -22.48 -0.12 7.18
C LYS A 196 -22.01 1.09 6.38
N LYS A 197 -21.20 1.98 6.99
CA LYS A 197 -20.64 3.14 6.33
C LYS A 197 -19.19 2.91 5.96
N TYR A 198 -18.87 3.20 4.72
CA TYR A 198 -17.50 3.34 4.27
C TYR A 198 -16.95 4.69 4.75
N ARG A 199 -15.73 4.69 5.30
CA ARG A 199 -15.08 5.89 5.83
C ARG A 199 -13.74 6.12 5.17
N THR A 200 -13.44 7.37 4.87
CA THR A 200 -12.10 7.81 4.50
C THR A 200 -11.49 8.56 5.67
N MET A 201 -10.23 8.24 5.99
CA MET A 201 -9.45 8.93 7.01
C MET A 201 -8.22 9.58 6.40
N ARG A 202 -8.01 10.85 6.74
CA ARG A 202 -6.84 11.62 6.33
C ARG A 202 -5.62 11.12 7.10
N LEU A 203 -4.65 10.55 6.36
CA LEU A 203 -3.41 10.03 6.92
C LEU A 203 -2.30 11.06 6.81
N ALA A 204 -1.69 11.45 7.94
CA ALA A 204 -0.42 12.16 7.95
C ALA A 204 0.71 11.16 8.11
N MET A 205 1.56 11.04 7.09
CA MET A 205 2.73 10.17 7.11
C MET A 205 3.99 10.98 7.30
N SER A 206 4.83 10.55 8.25
CA SER A 206 6.19 11.06 8.39
C SER A 206 7.21 9.96 8.15
N VAL A 207 8.41 10.33 7.74
CA VAL A 207 9.55 9.42 7.64
C VAL A 207 10.80 10.08 8.20
N ASN A 208 11.69 9.30 8.82
CA ASN A 208 13.00 9.78 9.23
C ASN A 208 13.99 9.84 8.05
N GLY A 209 15.13 10.48 8.25
CA GLY A 209 16.15 10.62 7.22
C GLY A 209 16.71 9.30 6.72
N GLU A 210 16.84 8.31 7.60
CA GLU A 210 17.31 6.96 7.25
C GLU A 210 16.36 6.26 6.27
N TYR A 211 15.04 6.40 6.45
CA TYR A 211 14.05 5.83 5.52
C TYR A 211 14.20 6.45 4.12
N THR A 212 14.31 7.76 4.05
CA THR A 212 14.47 8.46 2.76
C THR A 212 15.80 8.09 2.07
N ILE A 213 16.88 7.96 2.81
CA ILE A 213 18.19 7.51 2.30
C ILE A 213 18.09 6.06 1.82
N TYR A 214 17.48 5.16 2.60
CA TYR A 214 17.33 3.75 2.26
C TYR A 214 16.63 3.55 0.90
N PHE A 215 15.59 4.32 0.61
CA PHE A 215 14.88 4.23 -0.65
C PHE A 215 15.52 5.01 -1.80
N GLY A 216 16.54 5.85 -1.53
CA GLY A 216 17.27 6.60 -2.56
C GLY A 216 16.70 7.98 -2.86
N GLY A 217 15.96 8.57 -1.94
CA GLY A 217 15.45 9.94 -2.02
C GLY A 217 13.94 10.06 -1.84
N VAL A 218 13.46 11.30 -1.82
CA VAL A 218 12.03 11.62 -1.56
C VAL A 218 11.07 10.95 -2.55
N PRO A 219 11.29 10.96 -3.87
CA PRO A 219 10.37 10.31 -4.81
C PRO A 219 10.24 8.81 -4.58
N GLN A 220 11.35 8.13 -4.29
CA GLN A 220 11.39 6.69 -4.06
C GLN A 220 10.78 6.32 -2.70
N ALA A 221 11.01 7.12 -1.67
CA ALA A 221 10.35 6.98 -0.36
C ALA A 221 8.83 7.12 -0.47
N LEU A 222 8.35 8.12 -1.22
CA LEU A 222 6.92 8.31 -1.48
C LEU A 222 6.31 7.18 -2.32
N ALA A 223 7.04 6.63 -3.29
CA ALA A 223 6.62 5.44 -4.03
C ALA A 223 6.45 4.22 -3.11
N ALA A 224 7.37 4.02 -2.16
CA ALA A 224 7.30 2.95 -1.17
C ALA A 224 6.12 3.16 -0.20
N ILE A 225 5.87 4.39 0.25
CA ILE A 225 4.71 4.73 1.07
C ILE A 225 3.42 4.45 0.30
N ASN A 226 3.31 4.91 -0.96
CA ASN A 226 2.14 4.66 -1.81
C ASN A 226 1.87 3.15 -1.96
N ALA A 227 2.90 2.34 -2.19
CA ALA A 227 2.78 0.89 -2.28
C ALA A 227 2.28 0.27 -0.95
N THR A 228 2.83 0.71 0.17
CA THR A 228 2.44 0.22 1.50
C THR A 228 1.00 0.59 1.82
N ILE A 229 0.59 1.84 1.62
CA ILE A 229 -0.79 2.29 1.89
C ILE A 229 -1.79 1.63 0.93
N THR A 230 -1.41 1.39 -0.33
CA THR A 230 -2.23 0.62 -1.28
C THR A 230 -2.54 -0.78 -0.74
N ARG A 231 -1.56 -1.46 -0.13
CA ARG A 231 -1.74 -2.78 0.49
C ARG A 231 -2.53 -2.73 1.80
N CYS A 232 -2.28 -1.72 2.63
CA CYS A 232 -3.07 -1.53 3.85
C CYS A 232 -4.55 -1.31 3.51
N ASN A 233 -4.84 -0.45 2.52
CA ASN A 233 -6.20 -0.19 2.07
C ASN A 233 -6.86 -1.43 1.48
N PHE A 234 -6.11 -2.34 0.83
CA PHE A 234 -6.67 -3.62 0.39
C PHE A 234 -7.39 -4.35 1.54
N VAL A 235 -6.73 -4.48 2.69
CA VAL A 235 -7.28 -5.16 3.87
C VAL A 235 -8.31 -4.30 4.59
N PHE A 236 -8.03 -3.02 4.79
CA PHE A 236 -8.92 -2.14 5.55
C PHE A 236 -10.25 -1.87 4.85
N GLU A 237 -10.24 -1.77 3.52
CA GLU A 237 -11.46 -1.61 2.72
C GLU A 237 -12.34 -2.87 2.78
N MET A 238 -11.73 -4.06 2.69
CA MET A 238 -12.45 -5.32 2.73
C MET A 238 -12.99 -5.65 4.13
N ASP A 239 -12.19 -5.45 5.17
CA ASP A 239 -12.50 -5.94 6.51
C ASP A 239 -13.23 -4.88 7.37
N PHE A 240 -12.93 -3.59 7.16
CA PHE A 240 -13.43 -2.50 8.00
C PHE A 240 -14.25 -1.44 7.26
N GLY A 241 -14.30 -1.48 5.92
CA GLY A 241 -14.92 -0.41 5.13
C GLY A 241 -14.19 0.93 5.35
N LEU A 242 -12.87 0.89 5.52
CA LEU A 242 -12.02 2.04 5.83
C LEU A 242 -10.99 2.26 4.73
N HIS A 243 -10.88 3.51 4.28
CA HIS A 243 -9.87 3.97 3.33
C HIS A 243 -8.95 5.00 4.00
N LEU A 244 -7.64 4.80 3.88
CA LEU A 244 -6.63 5.76 4.28
C LEU A 244 -6.23 6.60 3.06
N ASP A 245 -6.36 7.92 3.19
CA ASP A 245 -6.02 8.90 2.17
C ASP A 245 -4.80 9.71 2.62
N LEU A 246 -3.63 9.43 2.05
CA LEU A 246 -2.36 10.09 2.39
C LEU A 246 -2.41 11.55 1.96
N GLN A 247 -2.25 12.44 2.92
CA GLN A 247 -2.23 13.87 2.74
C GLN A 247 -0.85 14.38 2.28
N ASP A 248 -0.82 15.53 1.59
CA ASP A 248 0.39 16.15 1.04
C ASP A 248 1.09 17.04 2.06
N PHE A 249 1.98 16.46 2.84
CA PHE A 249 2.78 17.16 3.85
C PHE A 249 4.28 16.96 3.58
N PRO A 250 4.88 17.63 2.56
CA PRO A 250 6.27 17.44 2.18
C PRO A 250 7.26 17.74 3.31
N GLN A 251 6.89 18.62 4.24
CA GLN A 251 7.69 18.98 5.42
C GLN A 251 7.85 17.83 6.44
N LEU A 252 7.10 16.73 6.29
CA LEU A 252 7.21 15.54 7.13
C LEU A 252 8.12 14.46 6.54
N ILE A 253 8.64 14.66 5.32
CA ILE A 253 9.56 13.75 4.65
C ILE A 253 10.98 14.21 4.88
N TYR A 254 11.59 13.73 5.96
CA TYR A 254 12.94 14.13 6.34
C TYR A 254 13.99 13.41 5.49
N THR A 255 15.07 14.12 5.15
CA THR A 255 16.14 13.61 4.28
C THR A 255 17.49 13.50 4.96
N ASN A 256 17.61 14.05 6.17
CA ASN A 256 18.86 14.07 6.92
C ASN A 256 18.63 13.54 8.35
N PRO A 257 19.19 12.38 8.70
CA PRO A 257 19.08 11.78 10.03
C PRO A 257 19.64 12.64 11.17
N ALA A 258 20.59 13.54 10.86
CA ALA A 258 21.19 14.40 11.89
C ALA A 258 20.31 15.59 12.31
N THR A 259 19.28 15.89 11.53
CA THR A 259 18.42 17.08 11.74
C THR A 259 16.93 16.75 11.77
N ASP A 260 16.54 15.51 11.54
CA ASP A 260 15.15 15.11 11.72
C ASP A 260 14.76 15.10 13.22
N PRO A 261 13.48 15.15 13.55
CA PRO A 261 13.03 15.25 14.94
C PRO A 261 12.99 13.91 15.69
N TYR A 262 13.57 12.84 15.14
CA TYR A 262 13.46 11.48 15.64
C TYR A 262 14.77 10.99 16.22
N SER A 263 14.78 10.60 17.50
CA SER A 263 15.98 10.19 18.20
C SER A 263 16.17 8.67 18.26
N THR A 264 15.40 7.98 19.06
CA THR A 264 15.47 6.54 19.24
C THR A 264 14.08 5.91 19.10
N LEU A 265 14.02 4.65 18.66
CA LEU A 265 12.77 3.92 18.44
C LEU A 265 11.79 4.02 19.62
N GLY A 266 12.28 4.01 20.84
CA GLY A 266 11.44 4.12 22.06
C GLY A 266 10.80 5.49 22.27
N ALA A 267 11.37 6.54 21.69
CA ALA A 267 10.88 7.92 21.81
C ALA A 267 9.97 8.34 20.65
N TRP A 268 10.08 7.69 19.50
CA TRP A 268 9.42 8.10 18.24
C TRP A 268 7.91 8.30 18.33
N ASN A 269 7.19 7.53 19.14
CA ASN A 269 5.73 7.73 19.29
C ASN A 269 5.37 9.13 19.76
N LEU A 270 6.08 9.63 20.77
CA LEU A 270 5.84 10.97 21.31
C LEU A 270 6.43 12.06 20.44
N GLU A 271 7.63 11.82 19.89
CA GLU A 271 8.30 12.72 18.95
C GLU A 271 7.45 12.94 17.71
N LEU A 272 6.86 11.85 17.14
CA LEU A 272 5.95 11.95 16.01
C LEU A 272 4.69 12.76 16.35
N GLN A 273 4.05 12.46 17.48
CA GLN A 273 2.85 13.21 17.89
C GLN A 273 3.15 14.72 18.02
N ASN A 274 4.26 15.07 18.64
CA ASN A 274 4.67 16.46 18.79
C ASN A 274 5.05 17.10 17.44
N THR A 275 5.75 16.38 16.59
CA THR A 275 6.11 16.83 15.24
C THR A 275 4.86 17.16 14.43
N LEU A 276 3.89 16.25 14.37
CA LEU A 276 2.62 16.49 13.65
C LEU A 276 1.86 17.68 14.24
N THR A 277 1.77 17.75 15.57
CA THR A 277 1.08 18.86 16.25
C THR A 277 1.69 20.21 15.91
N ASN A 278 3.02 20.29 15.94
CA ASN A 278 3.74 21.56 15.77
C ASN A 278 3.91 21.95 14.29
N THR A 279 3.97 20.98 13.37
CA THR A 279 4.28 21.22 11.96
C THR A 279 3.03 21.43 11.12
N ILE A 280 1.99 20.62 11.31
CA ILE A 280 0.78 20.66 10.49
C ILE A 280 -0.50 20.96 11.28
N GLY A 281 -0.45 20.82 12.60
CA GLY A 281 -1.60 21.02 13.47
C GLY A 281 -2.57 19.84 13.52
N ASN A 282 -3.25 19.66 14.65
CA ASN A 282 -4.10 18.50 14.89
C ASN A 282 -5.39 18.46 14.05
N ALA A 283 -5.82 19.57 13.47
CA ALA A 283 -6.99 19.61 12.60
C ALA A 283 -6.72 19.07 11.18
N ALA A 284 -5.44 18.92 10.79
CA ALA A 284 -5.05 18.58 9.43
C ALA A 284 -5.18 17.08 9.07
N TYR A 285 -5.30 16.20 10.07
CA TYR A 285 -5.30 14.75 9.88
C TYR A 285 -6.20 14.02 10.89
N ASP A 286 -6.55 12.79 10.58
CA ASP A 286 -7.38 11.91 11.41
C ASP A 286 -6.57 10.81 12.09
N ILE A 287 -5.49 10.37 11.43
CA ILE A 287 -4.50 9.41 11.92
C ILE A 287 -3.12 9.81 11.43
N GLY A 288 -2.09 9.72 12.29
CA GLY A 288 -0.69 9.95 11.95
C GLY A 288 0.14 8.69 12.13
N HIS A 289 1.08 8.48 11.21
CA HIS A 289 1.99 7.35 11.26
C HIS A 289 3.39 7.75 10.79
N MET A 290 4.41 7.05 11.29
CA MET A 290 5.79 7.21 10.85
C MET A 290 6.37 5.90 10.37
N PHE A 291 7.08 5.95 9.24
CA PHE A 291 7.99 4.89 8.82
C PHE A 291 9.44 5.29 9.10
N GLY A 292 10.16 4.39 9.76
CA GLY A 292 11.60 4.54 9.99
C GLY A 292 12.40 3.39 9.37
N ALA A 293 13.72 3.51 9.33
CA ALA A 293 14.62 2.47 8.84
C ALA A 293 15.81 2.23 9.80
N SER A 294 15.63 2.50 11.09
CA SER A 294 16.70 2.42 12.10
C SER A 294 16.65 1.14 12.97
N GLY A 295 15.72 0.24 12.73
CA GLY A 295 15.61 -1.01 13.50
C GLY A 295 14.21 -1.63 13.43
N GLY A 296 14.12 -2.93 13.69
CA GLY A 296 12.89 -3.70 13.62
C GLY A 296 11.95 -3.42 14.78
N GLY A 297 10.76 -2.92 14.49
CA GLY A 297 9.73 -2.76 15.49
C GLY A 297 8.56 -1.90 15.04
N GLY A 298 7.52 -1.90 15.84
CA GLY A 298 6.34 -1.07 15.65
C GLY A 298 5.62 -0.85 16.96
N ASN A 299 4.96 0.28 17.06
CA ASN A 299 4.17 0.65 18.23
C ASN A 299 3.02 1.55 17.80
N ALA A 300 1.79 1.19 18.13
CA ALA A 300 0.62 2.03 17.84
C ALA A 300 0.61 3.35 18.63
N GLY A 301 1.42 3.43 19.69
CA GLY A 301 1.48 4.61 20.56
C GLY A 301 0.23 4.79 21.42
N CYS A 302 -0.93 4.77 20.81
CA CYS A 302 -2.22 4.87 21.50
C CYS A 302 -3.27 4.00 20.77
N ILE A 303 -3.85 3.03 21.49
CA ILE A 303 -4.93 2.18 20.99
C ILE A 303 -6.26 2.95 21.10
N GLY A 304 -7.07 2.92 20.04
CA GLY A 304 -8.39 3.57 20.02
C GLY A 304 -8.36 5.10 19.92
N CYS A 305 -7.22 5.68 19.60
CA CYS A 305 -7.05 7.14 19.53
C CYS A 305 -7.26 7.77 18.15
N VAL A 306 -7.78 7.03 17.17
CA VAL A 306 -8.10 7.61 15.86
C VAL A 306 -9.04 8.80 16.03
N CYS A 307 -8.74 9.91 15.37
CA CYS A 307 -9.44 11.20 15.50
C CYS A 307 -9.36 11.87 16.89
N VAL A 308 -8.62 11.31 17.84
CA VAL A 308 -8.46 11.90 19.19
C VAL A 308 -7.24 12.82 19.19
N ASN A 309 -7.46 14.11 19.48
CA ASN A 309 -6.36 15.06 19.59
C ASN A 309 -5.56 14.87 20.90
N PRO A 310 -4.23 15.13 20.89
CA PRO A 310 -3.47 15.15 22.15
C PRO A 310 -3.96 16.27 23.07
N THR A 311 -3.88 16.00 24.36
CA THR A 311 -4.26 16.96 25.42
C THR A 311 -3.08 17.79 25.92
N GLY A 312 -1.87 17.47 25.46
CA GLY A 312 -0.64 18.18 25.83
C GLY A 312 0.60 17.52 25.18
N PRO A 313 1.79 18.09 25.39
CA PRO A 313 3.03 17.67 24.70
C PRO A 313 3.53 16.28 25.11
N ASN A 314 3.06 15.72 26.22
CA ASN A 314 3.42 14.39 26.70
C ASN A 314 2.33 13.35 26.45
N ASN A 315 1.34 13.68 25.62
CA ASN A 315 0.20 12.81 25.37
C ASN A 315 0.31 12.17 23.98
N LYS A 316 0.40 10.86 23.95
CA LYS A 316 0.28 10.06 22.72
C LYS A 316 -1.19 9.96 22.34
N ALA A 317 -1.51 10.27 21.09
CA ALA A 317 -2.88 10.29 20.58
C ALA A 317 -2.90 9.82 19.12
N LYS A 318 -3.78 10.34 18.28
CA LYS A 318 -3.97 9.93 16.88
C LYS A 318 -2.72 10.01 15.99
N GLY A 319 -1.70 10.77 16.39
CA GLY A 319 -0.46 10.99 15.65
C GLY A 319 0.74 10.23 16.22
N SER A 320 0.56 9.09 16.87
CA SER A 320 1.66 8.43 17.58
C SER A 320 2.02 7.03 17.08
N GLY A 321 1.47 6.56 15.97
CA GLY A 321 1.79 5.24 15.41
C GLY A 321 3.12 5.21 14.66
N ILE A 322 3.95 4.19 14.90
CA ILE A 322 5.25 4.03 14.24
C ILE A 322 5.47 2.62 13.73
N THR A 323 6.26 2.49 12.66
CA THR A 323 6.77 1.21 12.13
C THR A 323 8.18 1.41 11.60
N SER A 324 9.10 0.50 11.97
CA SER A 324 10.46 0.43 11.43
C SER A 324 10.76 -1.03 11.14
N PRO A 325 10.72 -1.45 9.87
CA PRO A 325 11.04 -2.82 9.47
C PRO A 325 12.52 -3.18 9.59
#